data_2f2cbeb58f7673e239da9f91875724ac
#
_entry.id   2f2cbeb58f7673e239da9f91875724ac
#
_cell.length_a   1.000
_cell.length_b   1.000
_cell.length_c   1.000
_cell.angle_alpha   90.00
_cell.angle_beta   90.00
_cell.angle_gamma   90.00
#
_symmetry.space_group_name_H-M   'P 1'
#
loop_
_entity.id
_entity.type
_entity.pdbx_description
1 polymer ?
#
loop_
_entity_poly.entity_id
_entity_poly.type
_entity_poly.pdbx_seq_one_letter_code
_entity_poly.pdbx_strand_id
1 'polypeptide(L)'
;VNEPPPGLAAEQAKTLSTPRRPYGALARLLFLTMDLVYGRKRTLSKFKVLEVIARVPYQAWEHVAYIAMTHTYSKPYFARRVFEFIRESRHQQDNEQWHLLILEEMVQKRKIRENFFLARVVPQILAFVYYHISWLLYVIKPAWSYSLNADFEDHAEHEYMEFVREHPELEVERHESDFQNDYGPFALTADLFRQIALDERLHKEESLARVEGARFPG
;
A
#
# COMPACT_ATOMS: atom_id res chain seq x y z
N VAL A 1 -3.04 -27.42 5.76
CA VAL A 1 -2.07 -26.37 6.10
C VAL A 1 -1.29 -26.12 4.84
N ASN A 2 -1.61 -25.02 4.14
CA ASN A 2 -0.79 -24.60 3.00
C ASN A 2 0.52 -24.07 3.55
N GLU A 3 1.62 -24.65 3.11
CA GLU A 3 2.94 -24.07 3.37
C GLU A 3 3.01 -22.68 2.67
N PRO A 4 3.68 -21.71 3.29
CA PRO A 4 3.91 -20.42 2.65
C PRO A 4 4.58 -20.63 1.30
N PRO A 5 4.34 -19.76 0.32
CA PRO A 5 4.98 -19.89 -0.99
C PRO A 5 6.50 -19.99 -0.81
N PRO A 6 7.14 -20.97 -1.44
CA PRO A 6 8.58 -21.19 -1.29
C PRO A 6 9.32 -19.93 -1.76
N GLY A 7 10.05 -19.30 -0.87
CA GLY A 7 10.91 -18.17 -1.21
C GLY A 7 10.66 -16.84 -0.47
N LEU A 8 9.63 -16.71 0.39
CA LEU A 8 9.37 -15.44 1.10
C LEU A 8 10.59 -14.91 1.89
N ALA A 9 11.31 -15.78 2.58
CA ALA A 9 12.54 -15.40 3.29
C ALA A 9 13.66 -14.96 2.32
N ALA A 10 13.76 -15.59 1.15
CA ALA A 10 14.72 -15.18 0.12
C ALA A 10 14.35 -13.81 -0.48
N GLU A 11 13.07 -13.55 -0.68
CA GLU A 11 12.59 -12.26 -1.12
C GLU A 11 12.82 -11.16 -0.08
N GLN A 12 12.69 -11.47 1.21
CA GLN A 12 13.10 -10.55 2.29
C GLN A 12 14.58 -10.19 2.19
N ALA A 13 15.45 -11.18 2.05
CA ALA A 13 16.89 -10.93 1.92
C ALA A 13 17.21 -10.07 0.69
N LYS A 14 16.50 -10.28 -0.43
CA LYS A 14 16.62 -9.49 -1.65
C LYS A 14 16.23 -8.03 -1.41
N THR A 15 15.05 -7.76 -0.82
CA THR A 15 14.63 -6.38 -0.50
C THR A 15 15.64 -5.70 0.40
N LEU A 16 16.06 -6.36 1.49
CA LEU A 16 16.99 -5.77 2.46
C LEU A 16 18.37 -5.48 1.89
N SER A 17 18.77 -6.18 0.81
CA SER A 17 20.02 -5.93 0.09
C SER A 17 19.89 -4.88 -1.01
N THR A 18 18.66 -4.54 -1.41
CA THR A 18 18.36 -3.56 -2.46
C THR A 18 18.29 -2.15 -1.84
N PRO A 19 18.99 -1.16 -2.38
CA PRO A 19 18.89 0.20 -1.86
C PRO A 19 17.49 0.77 -2.12
N ARG A 20 16.99 1.53 -1.16
CA ARG A 20 15.74 2.29 -1.33
C ARG A 20 15.85 3.27 -2.49
N ARG A 21 14.72 3.54 -3.12
CA ARG A 21 14.63 4.54 -4.19
C ARG A 21 15.03 5.94 -3.69
N PRO A 22 15.55 6.82 -4.55
CA PRO A 22 15.73 8.24 -4.23
C PRO A 22 14.37 8.94 -4.19
N TYR A 23 13.73 8.96 -3.01
CA TYR A 23 12.39 9.52 -2.83
C TYR A 23 12.29 11.00 -3.21
N GLY A 24 11.20 11.36 -3.87
CA GLY A 24 10.83 12.74 -4.18
C GLY A 24 10.49 13.57 -2.93
N ALA A 25 10.43 14.88 -3.08
CA ALA A 25 10.22 15.81 -1.96
C ALA A 25 8.88 15.56 -1.22
N LEU A 26 7.81 15.25 -1.95
CA LEU A 26 6.49 14.98 -1.35
C LEU A 26 6.48 13.69 -0.54
N ALA A 27 7.10 12.62 -1.05
CA ALA A 27 7.23 11.37 -0.32
C ALA A 27 8.06 11.56 0.96
N ARG A 28 9.19 12.28 0.88
CA ARG A 28 10.01 12.60 2.07
C ARG A 28 9.23 13.40 3.11
N LEU A 29 8.44 14.37 2.67
CA LEU A 29 7.60 15.16 3.58
C LEU A 29 6.57 14.28 4.28
N LEU A 30 5.92 13.36 3.55
CA LEU A 30 4.97 12.41 4.11
C LEU A 30 5.64 11.51 5.16
N PHE A 31 6.78 10.90 4.84
CA PHE A 31 7.49 10.02 5.77
C PHE A 31 7.99 10.77 7.00
N LEU A 32 8.51 11.98 6.82
CA LEU A 32 8.89 12.84 7.95
C LEU A 32 7.70 13.18 8.84
N THR A 33 6.52 13.46 8.25
CA THR A 33 5.30 13.72 9.00
C THR A 33 4.87 12.47 9.79
N MET A 34 4.93 11.29 9.15
CA MET A 34 4.64 10.01 9.82
C MET A 34 5.60 9.77 11.00
N ASP A 35 6.89 10.01 10.81
CA ASP A 35 7.90 9.84 11.87
C ASP A 35 7.73 10.85 13.01
N LEU A 36 7.33 12.08 12.69
CA LEU A 36 7.07 13.11 13.70
C LEU A 36 5.84 12.78 14.55
N VAL A 37 4.78 12.28 13.93
CA VAL A 37 3.49 12.01 14.58
C VAL A 37 3.47 10.67 15.31
N TYR A 38 4.00 9.62 14.67
CA TYR A 38 3.92 8.23 15.17
C TYR A 38 5.25 7.69 15.71
N GLY A 39 6.32 8.47 15.61
CA GLY A 39 7.66 8.05 15.96
C GLY A 39 8.35 7.24 14.87
N ARG A 40 9.67 7.02 15.05
CA ARG A 40 10.51 6.30 14.07
C ARG A 40 10.43 4.79 14.19
N LYS A 41 9.88 4.27 15.28
CA LYS A 41 9.77 2.82 15.49
C LYS A 41 8.73 2.23 14.53
N ARG A 42 9.03 1.04 14.04
CA ARG A 42 8.08 0.20 13.30
C ARG A 42 7.12 -0.43 14.27
N THR A 43 5.85 -0.11 14.18
CA THR A 43 4.80 -0.62 15.07
C THR A 43 3.56 -0.98 14.25
N LEU A 44 2.76 -1.93 14.74
CA LEU A 44 1.51 -2.31 14.10
C LEU A 44 0.57 -1.10 13.92
N SER A 45 0.49 -0.22 14.91
CA SER A 45 -0.33 0.99 14.82
C SER A 45 0.15 1.96 13.73
N LYS A 46 1.48 2.07 13.51
CA LYS A 46 2.03 2.90 12.43
C LYS A 46 1.78 2.28 11.07
N PHE A 47 1.96 0.96 10.92
CA PHE A 47 1.61 0.25 9.69
C PHE A 47 0.14 0.40 9.34
N LYS A 48 -0.76 0.21 10.30
CA LYS A 48 -2.18 0.45 10.10
C LYS A 48 -2.49 1.84 9.53
N VAL A 49 -1.77 2.87 9.97
CA VAL A 49 -1.92 4.23 9.42
C VAL A 49 -1.35 4.32 8.01
N LEU A 50 -0.24 3.63 7.71
CA LEU A 50 0.28 3.54 6.35
C LEU A 50 -0.76 2.97 5.39
N GLU A 51 -1.44 1.87 5.76
CA GLU A 51 -2.49 1.25 4.92
C GLU A 51 -3.71 2.17 4.70
N VAL A 52 -4.07 2.98 5.69
CA VAL A 52 -5.13 4.00 5.49
C VAL A 52 -4.76 4.99 4.39
N ILE A 53 -3.47 5.28 4.23
CA ILE A 53 -2.94 6.23 3.25
C ILE A 53 -2.63 5.53 1.92
N ALA A 54 -2.12 4.30 1.93
CA ALA A 54 -1.67 3.54 0.76
C ALA A 54 -2.76 3.39 -0.32
N ARG A 55 -3.98 3.06 0.06
CA ARG A 55 -5.12 2.91 -0.86
C ARG A 55 -5.54 4.19 -1.58
N VAL A 56 -5.13 5.35 -1.08
CA VAL A 56 -5.67 6.67 -1.49
C VAL A 56 -5.31 7.07 -2.93
N PRO A 57 -4.09 6.88 -3.43
CA PRO A 57 -3.76 7.17 -4.82
C PRO A 57 -4.64 6.42 -5.81
N TYR A 58 -4.93 5.16 -5.55
CA TYR A 58 -5.78 4.32 -6.39
C TYR A 58 -7.22 4.83 -6.45
N GLN A 59 -7.77 5.32 -5.32
CA GLN A 59 -9.07 5.99 -5.28
C GLN A 59 -9.08 7.27 -6.13
N ALA A 60 -8.01 8.05 -6.07
CA ALA A 60 -7.88 9.28 -6.84
C ALA A 60 -7.81 8.98 -8.35
N TRP A 61 -7.07 7.95 -8.75
CA TRP A 61 -6.96 7.51 -10.14
C TRP A 61 -8.28 6.94 -10.66
N GLU A 62 -8.94 6.09 -9.87
CA GLU A 62 -10.26 5.54 -10.18
C GLU A 62 -11.27 6.65 -10.41
N HIS A 63 -11.31 7.67 -9.55
CA HIS A 63 -12.20 8.81 -9.69
C HIS A 63 -11.98 9.57 -11.02
N VAL A 64 -10.72 9.87 -11.36
CA VAL A 64 -10.38 10.52 -12.64
C VAL A 64 -10.76 9.64 -13.83
N ALA A 65 -10.57 8.33 -13.72
CA ALA A 65 -10.95 7.39 -14.77
C ALA A 65 -12.47 7.34 -14.97
N TYR A 66 -13.28 7.38 -13.93
CA TYR A 66 -14.73 7.48 -14.05
C TYR A 66 -15.17 8.79 -14.73
N ILE A 67 -14.54 9.92 -14.41
CA ILE A 67 -14.79 11.19 -15.11
C ILE A 67 -14.44 11.04 -16.60
N ALA A 68 -13.26 10.48 -16.92
CA ALA A 68 -12.85 10.25 -18.30
C ALA A 68 -13.83 9.33 -19.05
N MET A 69 -14.33 8.29 -18.40
CA MET A 69 -15.28 7.36 -19.00
C MET A 69 -16.60 8.04 -19.37
N THR A 70 -17.13 8.96 -18.55
CA THR A 70 -18.37 9.70 -18.86
C THR A 70 -18.25 10.56 -20.12
N HIS A 71 -17.05 10.98 -20.49
CA HIS A 71 -16.77 11.73 -21.72
C HIS A 71 -16.40 10.85 -22.91
N THR A 72 -16.22 9.55 -22.72
CA THR A 72 -15.67 8.64 -23.74
C THR A 72 -16.49 7.37 -23.97
N TYR A 73 -17.60 7.18 -23.27
CA TYR A 73 -18.41 5.96 -23.38
C TYR A 73 -19.03 5.76 -24.79
N SER A 74 -19.12 6.82 -25.59
CA SER A 74 -19.48 6.73 -27.01
C SER A 74 -18.41 6.06 -27.90
N LYS A 75 -17.20 5.82 -27.34
CA LYS A 75 -16.08 5.14 -28.01
C LYS A 75 -15.82 3.81 -27.28
N PRO A 76 -16.51 2.71 -27.63
CA PRO A 76 -16.57 1.50 -26.83
C PRO A 76 -15.21 0.90 -26.50
N TYR A 77 -14.27 0.89 -27.44
CA TYR A 77 -12.92 0.33 -27.23
C TYR A 77 -12.12 1.14 -26.21
N PHE A 78 -12.18 2.46 -26.28
CA PHE A 78 -11.50 3.33 -25.33
C PHE A 78 -12.16 3.27 -23.95
N ALA A 79 -13.49 3.30 -23.89
CA ALA A 79 -14.23 3.16 -22.64
C ALA A 79 -13.92 1.84 -21.93
N ARG A 80 -13.75 0.74 -22.69
CA ARG A 80 -13.34 -0.57 -22.12
C ARG A 80 -11.97 -0.49 -21.47
N ARG A 81 -10.96 0.12 -22.10
CA ARG A 81 -9.64 0.29 -21.50
C ARG A 81 -9.67 1.12 -20.22
N VAL A 82 -10.44 2.21 -20.23
CA VAL A 82 -10.65 3.03 -19.02
C VAL A 82 -11.28 2.19 -17.91
N PHE A 83 -12.24 1.33 -18.25
CA PHE A 83 -12.91 0.48 -17.27
C PHE A 83 -11.97 -0.63 -16.71
N GLU A 84 -11.10 -1.18 -17.54
CA GLU A 84 -10.07 -2.12 -17.10
C GLU A 84 -9.13 -1.46 -16.10
N PHE A 85 -8.69 -0.24 -16.36
CA PHE A 85 -7.90 0.55 -15.42
C PHE A 85 -8.63 0.83 -14.10
N ILE A 86 -9.94 1.12 -14.14
CA ILE A 86 -10.77 1.27 -12.94
C ILE A 86 -10.77 -0.03 -12.12
N ARG A 87 -10.95 -1.17 -12.77
CA ARG A 87 -10.96 -2.48 -12.10
C ARG A 87 -9.62 -2.78 -11.41
N GLU A 88 -8.53 -2.48 -12.07
CA GLU A 88 -7.18 -2.66 -11.56
C GLU A 88 -6.92 -1.76 -10.34
N SER A 89 -7.24 -0.46 -10.44
CA SER A 89 -7.13 0.47 -9.31
C SER A 89 -8.00 0.04 -8.12
N ARG A 90 -9.17 -0.53 -8.37
CA ARG A 90 -10.05 -1.07 -7.32
C ARG A 90 -9.45 -2.31 -6.67
N HIS A 91 -8.86 -3.21 -7.46
CA HIS A 91 -8.20 -4.40 -6.93
C HIS A 91 -7.04 -4.03 -5.98
N GLN A 92 -6.27 -3.01 -6.34
CA GLN A 92 -5.21 -2.47 -5.47
C GLN A 92 -5.78 -1.88 -4.18
N GLN A 93 -6.89 -1.10 -4.27
CA GLN A 93 -7.58 -0.59 -3.06
C GLN A 93 -8.07 -1.71 -2.14
N ASP A 94 -8.62 -2.78 -2.72
CA ASP A 94 -9.11 -3.94 -1.95
C ASP A 94 -7.94 -4.66 -1.26
N ASN A 95 -6.79 -4.79 -1.91
CA ASN A 95 -5.59 -5.38 -1.34
C ASN A 95 -5.10 -4.59 -0.12
N GLU A 96 -4.92 -3.26 -0.24
CA GLU A 96 -4.58 -2.38 0.88
C GLU A 96 -5.61 -2.44 2.02
N GLN A 97 -6.87 -2.63 1.67
CA GLN A 97 -7.91 -2.76 2.68
C GLN A 97 -7.80 -4.06 3.49
N TRP A 98 -7.37 -5.16 2.86
CA TRP A 98 -7.10 -6.41 3.58
C TRP A 98 -5.91 -6.26 4.52
N HIS A 99 -4.81 -5.60 4.09
CA HIS A 99 -3.68 -5.27 4.97
C HIS A 99 -4.15 -4.50 6.20
N LEU A 100 -4.93 -3.44 6.00
CA LEU A 100 -5.47 -2.63 7.10
C LEU A 100 -6.33 -3.45 8.08
N LEU A 101 -7.23 -4.31 7.59
CA LEU A 101 -8.13 -5.10 8.42
C LEU A 101 -7.36 -6.12 9.25
N ILE A 102 -6.38 -6.79 8.66
CA ILE A 102 -5.52 -7.76 9.35
C ILE A 102 -4.68 -7.06 10.42
N LEU A 103 -4.09 -5.91 10.12
CA LEU A 103 -3.32 -5.13 11.09
C LEU A 103 -4.18 -4.63 12.25
N GLU A 104 -5.42 -4.18 11.99
CA GLU A 104 -6.38 -3.81 13.04
C GLU A 104 -6.71 -5.00 13.92
N GLU A 105 -6.97 -6.17 13.32
CA GLU A 105 -7.21 -7.41 14.05
C GLU A 105 -6.02 -7.76 14.97
N MET A 106 -4.78 -7.66 14.47
CA MET A 106 -3.58 -7.90 15.27
C MET A 106 -3.43 -6.92 16.43
N VAL A 107 -3.71 -5.63 16.20
CA VAL A 107 -3.71 -4.60 17.25
C VAL A 107 -4.72 -4.95 18.35
N GLN A 108 -5.91 -5.41 17.97
CA GLN A 108 -6.95 -5.81 18.93
C GLN A 108 -6.59 -7.10 19.69
N LYS A 109 -6.13 -8.15 19.00
CA LYS A 109 -5.70 -9.42 19.60
C LYS A 109 -4.55 -9.21 20.61
N ARG A 110 -3.62 -8.35 20.27
CA ARG A 110 -2.48 -7.99 21.16
C ARG A 110 -2.84 -6.94 22.21
N LYS A 111 -4.07 -6.46 22.26
CA LYS A 111 -4.59 -5.45 23.22
C LYS A 111 -3.72 -4.19 23.26
N ILE A 112 -3.21 -3.76 22.12
CA ILE A 112 -2.39 -2.56 21.99
C ILE A 112 -3.30 -1.34 22.27
N ARG A 113 -2.90 -0.52 23.24
CA ARG A 113 -3.65 0.72 23.53
C ARG A 113 -3.25 1.81 22.56
N GLU A 114 -4.22 2.32 21.83
CA GLU A 114 -4.05 3.39 20.86
C GLU A 114 -4.71 4.68 21.33
N ASN A 115 -4.08 5.80 21.02
CA ASN A 115 -4.70 7.09 21.19
C ASN A 115 -5.76 7.30 20.10
N PHE A 116 -7.01 7.59 20.49
CA PHE A 116 -8.13 7.76 19.55
C PHE A 116 -7.83 8.77 18.43
N PHE A 117 -7.25 9.92 18.78
CA PHE A 117 -6.92 10.94 17.79
C PHE A 117 -5.88 10.47 16.79
N LEU A 118 -4.80 9.86 17.27
CA LEU A 118 -3.71 9.36 16.41
C LEU A 118 -4.14 8.13 15.59
N ALA A 119 -5.02 7.28 16.13
CA ALA A 119 -5.41 6.05 15.45
C ALA A 119 -6.63 6.22 14.52
N ARG A 120 -7.45 7.27 14.69
CA ARG A 120 -8.71 7.41 13.94
C ARG A 120 -8.86 8.77 13.23
N VAL A 121 -8.45 9.86 13.84
CA VAL A 121 -8.68 11.20 13.26
C VAL A 121 -7.53 11.62 12.35
N VAL A 122 -6.30 11.55 12.84
CA VAL A 122 -5.12 11.97 12.07
C VAL A 122 -4.96 11.17 10.78
N PRO A 123 -5.14 9.83 10.75
CA PRO A 123 -5.05 9.07 9.49
C PRO A 123 -6.05 9.54 8.44
N GLN A 124 -7.27 9.91 8.85
CA GLN A 124 -8.28 10.42 7.91
C GLN A 124 -7.91 11.79 7.34
N ILE A 125 -7.30 12.66 8.16
CA ILE A 125 -6.81 13.96 7.68
C ILE A 125 -5.65 13.74 6.69
N LEU A 126 -4.70 12.86 7.01
CA LEU A 126 -3.60 12.53 6.12
C LEU A 126 -4.10 11.93 4.80
N ALA A 127 -5.01 10.96 4.88
CA ALA A 127 -5.64 10.35 3.71
C ALA A 127 -6.38 11.39 2.84
N PHE A 128 -7.14 12.29 3.46
CA PHE A 128 -7.84 13.35 2.74
C PHE A 128 -6.87 14.29 2.01
N VAL A 129 -5.83 14.75 2.68
CA VAL A 129 -4.82 15.62 2.06
C VAL A 129 -4.07 14.87 0.93
N TYR A 130 -3.66 13.62 1.19
CA TYR A 130 -2.94 12.82 0.21
C TYR A 130 -3.80 12.48 -1.02
N TYR A 131 -5.11 12.23 -0.82
CA TYR A 131 -6.07 12.07 -1.91
C TYR A 131 -6.06 13.26 -2.86
N HIS A 132 -6.20 14.48 -2.33
CA HIS A 132 -6.26 15.68 -3.16
C HIS A 132 -4.93 15.98 -3.85
N ILE A 133 -3.81 15.71 -3.20
CA ILE A 133 -2.48 15.81 -3.81
C ILE A 133 -2.36 14.79 -4.95
N SER A 134 -2.68 13.52 -4.72
CA SER A 134 -2.62 12.46 -5.73
C SER A 134 -3.54 12.74 -6.90
N TRP A 135 -4.77 13.19 -6.63
CA TRP A 135 -5.75 13.58 -7.63
C TRP A 135 -5.23 14.73 -8.51
N LEU A 136 -4.74 15.80 -7.90
CA LEU A 136 -4.23 16.97 -8.60
C LEU A 136 -3.01 16.61 -9.46
N LEU A 137 -2.05 15.88 -8.91
CA LEU A 137 -0.88 15.41 -9.64
C LEU A 137 -1.30 14.54 -10.83
N TYR A 138 -2.25 13.63 -10.61
CA TYR A 138 -2.73 12.73 -11.66
C TYR A 138 -3.46 13.49 -12.78
N VAL A 139 -4.25 14.50 -12.45
CA VAL A 139 -4.94 15.34 -13.46
C VAL A 139 -3.93 16.15 -14.28
N ILE A 140 -2.93 16.75 -13.63
CA ILE A 140 -1.92 17.59 -14.32
C ILE A 140 -0.95 16.72 -15.13
N LYS A 141 -0.29 15.76 -14.48
CA LYS A 141 0.69 14.86 -15.08
C LYS A 141 0.68 13.53 -14.35
N PRO A 142 0.03 12.48 -14.87
CA PRO A 142 -0.12 11.18 -14.21
C PRO A 142 1.19 10.59 -13.70
N ALA A 143 2.28 10.74 -14.44
CA ALA A 143 3.61 10.27 -14.05
C ALA A 143 4.07 10.80 -12.68
N TRP A 144 3.66 12.00 -12.27
CA TRP A 144 4.00 12.52 -10.95
C TRP A 144 3.27 11.79 -9.83
N SER A 145 2.00 11.47 -10.06
CA SER A 145 1.21 10.68 -9.09
C SER A 145 1.72 9.25 -8.99
N TYR A 146 2.03 8.61 -10.12
CA TYR A 146 2.62 7.27 -10.16
C TYR A 146 4.01 7.23 -9.48
N SER A 147 4.88 8.22 -9.74
CA SER A 147 6.18 8.29 -9.05
C SER A 147 6.04 8.47 -7.55
N LEU A 148 5.09 9.31 -7.10
CA LEU A 148 4.82 9.50 -5.67
C LEU A 148 4.33 8.22 -5.02
N ASN A 149 3.42 7.49 -5.69
CA ASN A 149 2.96 6.19 -5.21
C ASN A 149 4.10 5.17 -5.18
N ALA A 150 4.90 5.07 -6.25
CA ALA A 150 6.03 4.14 -6.27
C ALA A 150 7.06 4.42 -5.16
N ASP A 151 7.25 5.69 -4.77
CA ASP A 151 8.09 6.05 -3.63
C ASP A 151 7.47 5.60 -2.30
N PHE A 152 6.14 5.70 -2.19
CA PHE A 152 5.39 5.25 -1.00
C PHE A 152 5.49 3.74 -0.85
N GLU A 153 5.21 2.98 -1.90
CA GLU A 153 5.23 1.51 -1.88
C GLU A 153 6.65 0.96 -1.67
N ASP A 154 7.68 1.61 -2.25
CA ASP A 154 9.08 1.24 -1.96
C ASP A 154 9.42 1.42 -0.48
N HIS A 155 8.92 2.49 0.13
CA HIS A 155 9.07 2.70 1.57
C HIS A 155 8.35 1.62 2.37
N ALA A 156 7.09 1.33 2.04
CA ALA A 156 6.28 0.32 2.74
C ALA A 156 6.90 -1.08 2.63
N GLU A 157 7.30 -1.52 1.42
CA GLU A 157 8.00 -2.78 1.20
C GLU A 157 9.19 -2.95 2.16
N HIS A 158 10.06 -1.94 2.21
CA HIS A 158 11.24 -2.00 3.07
C HIS A 158 10.88 -1.96 4.56
N GLU A 159 9.89 -1.16 4.97
CA GLU A 159 9.47 -1.08 6.37
C GLU A 159 8.92 -2.42 6.87
N TYR A 160 8.12 -3.13 6.09
CA TYR A 160 7.62 -4.45 6.45
C TYR A 160 8.72 -5.50 6.54
N MET A 161 9.65 -5.54 5.57
CA MET A 161 10.77 -6.49 5.61
C MET A 161 11.74 -6.21 6.76
N GLU A 162 11.99 -4.93 7.06
CA GLU A 162 12.76 -4.50 8.23
C GLU A 162 12.07 -4.88 9.55
N PHE A 163 10.75 -4.75 9.62
CA PHE A 163 9.96 -5.11 10.79
C PHE A 163 10.12 -6.60 11.12
N VAL A 164 10.03 -7.48 10.11
CA VAL A 164 10.29 -8.91 10.32
C VAL A 164 11.72 -9.16 10.82
N ARG A 165 12.70 -8.46 10.27
CA ARG A 165 14.10 -8.58 10.72
C ARG A 165 14.30 -8.15 12.18
N GLU A 166 13.61 -7.07 12.60
CA GLU A 166 13.68 -6.52 13.96
C GLU A 166 12.93 -7.37 14.99
N HIS A 167 12.01 -8.25 14.52
CA HIS A 167 11.12 -9.06 15.36
C HIS A 167 11.25 -10.57 15.06
N PRO A 168 12.38 -11.20 15.46
CA PRO A 168 12.62 -12.63 15.18
C PRO A 168 11.58 -13.55 15.83
N GLU A 169 10.85 -13.12 16.84
CA GLU A 169 9.72 -13.85 17.43
C GLU A 169 8.61 -14.15 16.43
N LEU A 170 8.46 -13.35 15.38
CA LEU A 170 7.45 -13.55 14.32
C LEU A 170 7.71 -14.82 13.49
N GLU A 171 8.98 -15.30 13.46
CA GLU A 171 9.38 -16.52 12.74
C GLU A 171 8.82 -17.81 13.36
N VAL A 172 8.36 -17.74 14.61
CA VAL A 172 7.77 -18.89 15.34
C VAL A 172 6.35 -18.60 15.80
N GLU A 173 5.89 -17.37 15.66
CA GLU A 173 4.53 -16.97 16.02
C GLU A 173 3.54 -17.46 14.97
N ARG A 174 2.58 -18.29 15.37
CA ARG A 174 1.49 -18.74 14.50
C ARG A 174 0.57 -17.59 14.16
N HIS A 175 0.25 -17.47 12.90
CA HIS A 175 -0.73 -16.49 12.42
C HIS A 175 -2.12 -17.12 12.33
N GLU A 176 -3.09 -16.46 12.98
CA GLU A 176 -4.51 -16.80 12.89
C GLU A 176 -5.28 -15.50 12.61
N SER A 177 -6.05 -15.47 11.53
CA SER A 177 -6.85 -14.33 11.13
C SER A 177 -8.23 -14.76 10.69
N ASP A 178 -9.24 -13.94 11.01
CA ASP A 178 -10.60 -14.10 10.52
C ASP A 178 -10.68 -13.83 8.99
N PHE A 179 -9.66 -13.16 8.44
CA PHE A 179 -9.54 -12.81 7.02
C PHE A 179 -8.69 -13.79 6.19
N GLN A 180 -8.33 -14.94 6.74
CA GLN A 180 -7.48 -15.92 6.03
C GLN A 180 -8.09 -16.45 4.73
N ASN A 181 -9.42 -16.43 4.59
CA ASN A 181 -10.10 -16.85 3.37
C ASN A 181 -10.15 -15.74 2.30
N ASP A 182 -9.94 -14.51 2.71
CA ASP A 182 -10.03 -13.33 1.83
C ASP A 182 -8.65 -12.92 1.31
N TYR A 183 -7.65 -12.85 2.20
CA TYR A 183 -6.30 -12.44 1.84
C TYR A 183 -5.33 -13.61 1.62
N GLY A 184 -5.43 -14.66 2.44
CA GLY A 184 -4.63 -15.87 2.32
C GLY A 184 -4.25 -16.47 3.67
N PRO A 185 -4.09 -17.80 3.73
CA PRO A 185 -3.64 -18.49 4.93
C PRO A 185 -2.12 -18.43 5.04
N PHE A 186 -1.62 -17.90 6.14
CA PHE A 186 -0.20 -17.91 6.50
C PHE A 186 -0.01 -18.72 7.78
N ALA A 187 0.99 -19.59 7.80
CA ALA A 187 1.28 -20.38 9.00
C ALA A 187 1.96 -19.53 10.09
N LEU A 188 2.79 -18.58 9.67
CA LEU A 188 3.61 -17.75 10.54
C LEU A 188 3.34 -16.27 10.30
N THR A 189 3.42 -15.47 11.35
CA THR A 189 3.23 -14.03 11.27
C THR A 189 4.33 -13.35 10.45
N ALA A 190 5.56 -13.89 10.44
CA ALA A 190 6.62 -13.38 9.57
C ALA A 190 6.27 -13.51 8.09
N ASP A 191 5.65 -14.62 7.68
CA ASP A 191 5.30 -14.85 6.28
C ASP A 191 4.15 -13.94 5.82
N LEU A 192 3.20 -13.62 6.71
CA LEU A 192 2.19 -12.61 6.44
C LEU A 192 2.85 -11.25 6.10
N PHE A 193 3.75 -10.75 6.94
CA PHE A 193 4.40 -9.46 6.71
C PHE A 193 5.29 -9.46 5.47
N ARG A 194 5.93 -10.57 5.16
CA ARG A 194 6.68 -10.75 3.91
C ARG A 194 5.77 -10.68 2.69
N GLN A 195 4.57 -11.30 2.78
CA GLN A 195 3.61 -11.25 1.68
C GLN A 195 3.08 -9.83 1.48
N ILE A 196 2.70 -9.13 2.55
CA ILE A 196 2.32 -7.70 2.46
C ILE A 196 3.43 -6.90 1.76
N ALA A 197 4.69 -7.06 2.17
CA ALA A 197 5.80 -6.39 1.52
C ALA A 197 5.98 -6.75 0.03
N LEU A 198 5.62 -7.97 -0.39
CA LEU A 198 5.64 -8.35 -1.81
C LEU A 198 4.48 -7.71 -2.60
N ASP A 199 3.33 -7.53 -1.97
CA ASP A 199 2.22 -6.81 -2.57
C ASP A 199 2.61 -5.34 -2.78
N GLU A 200 3.26 -4.69 -1.80
CA GLU A 200 3.80 -3.34 -1.95
C GLU A 200 4.84 -3.23 -3.08
N ARG A 201 5.71 -4.24 -3.22
CA ARG A 201 6.63 -4.32 -4.36
C ARG A 201 5.88 -4.37 -5.69
N LEU A 202 4.84 -5.19 -5.79
CA LEU A 202 4.02 -5.29 -7.00
C LEU A 202 3.36 -3.95 -7.33
N HIS A 203 2.75 -3.30 -6.35
CA HIS A 203 2.15 -1.98 -6.48
C HIS A 203 3.16 -0.92 -6.94
N LYS A 204 4.39 -0.96 -6.40
CA LYS A 204 5.50 -0.12 -6.85
C LYS A 204 5.85 -0.35 -8.32
N GLU A 205 6.04 -1.62 -8.71
CA GLU A 205 6.43 -1.99 -10.07
C GLU A 205 5.35 -1.61 -11.09
N GLU A 206 4.08 -1.83 -10.77
CA GLU A 206 2.95 -1.40 -11.60
C GLU A 206 2.89 0.12 -11.75
N SER A 207 3.11 0.87 -10.66
CA SER A 207 3.19 2.33 -10.71
C SER A 207 4.33 2.81 -11.59
N LEU A 208 5.51 2.20 -11.46
CA LEU A 208 6.68 2.53 -12.29
C LEU A 208 6.47 2.23 -13.77
N ALA A 209 5.85 1.10 -14.10
CA ALA A 209 5.52 0.75 -15.47
C ALA A 209 4.61 1.79 -16.15
N ARG A 210 3.85 2.56 -15.38
CA ARG A 210 2.94 3.59 -15.88
C ARG A 210 3.56 4.99 -15.97
N VAL A 211 4.74 5.23 -15.39
CA VAL A 211 5.38 6.57 -15.37
C VAL A 211 5.61 7.09 -16.80
N GLU A 212 6.03 6.23 -17.72
CA GLU A 212 6.31 6.59 -19.11
C GLU A 212 5.10 6.41 -20.05
N GLY A 213 4.02 5.85 -19.54
CA GLY A 213 2.83 5.51 -20.32
C GLY A 213 1.84 6.66 -20.50
N ALA A 214 0.87 6.45 -21.39
CA ALA A 214 -0.32 7.30 -21.46
C ALA A 214 -1.17 7.09 -20.20
N ARG A 215 -2.07 8.07 -19.89
CA ARG A 215 -2.98 7.97 -18.73
C ARG A 215 -3.81 6.69 -18.77
N PHE A 216 -4.27 6.28 -19.95
CA PHE A 216 -4.98 5.03 -20.20
C PHE A 216 -4.29 4.32 -21.37
N PRO A 217 -3.19 3.59 -21.13
CA PRO A 217 -2.45 2.92 -22.19
C PRO A 217 -3.33 1.92 -22.92
N GLY A 218 -3.05 1.76 -24.21
CA GLY A 218 -3.78 0.87 -25.10
C GLY A 218 -3.13 -0.47 -25.27
#